data_2dec717df1d1eeb04067132a80f8b92c
#
_entry.id   2dec717df1d1eeb04067132a80f8b92c
#
_cell.length_a   1.000
_cell.length_b   1.000
_cell.length_c   1.000
_cell.angle_alpha   90.00
_cell.angle_beta   90.00
_cell.angle_gamma   90.00
#
_symmetry.space_group_name_H-M   'P 1'
#
loop_
_entity.id
_entity.type
_entity.pdbx_description
1 polymer ?
#
loop_
_entity_poly.entity_id
_entity_poly.type
_entity_poly.pdbx_seq_one_letter_code
_entity_poly.pdbx_strand_id
1 'polypeptide(L)'
;EMETISIIGWVAISLGAVFIPYLLKKLPDADITRLKKEGNSRRSVLKSLLQLTRNKLFIRLLGAWFLNGVANGIPSVLFLLYLEKVLGVNETQRAILILIYFLAAVISMPVWLSLSNAFNKHRIWCYAMLLAIGAFSLVPFLPAGAFYLFSIVCILTGACLGADLSIPPSIQADVLDFDKLQTKSQRAGLLFSLWGMATKLALA
;
A
#
# COMPACT_ATOMS: atom_id res chain seq x y z
N GLU A 1 -29.24 5.34 -6.72
CA GLU A 1 -28.01 5.51 -5.88
C GLU A 1 -28.13 4.81 -4.52
N MET A 2 -29.22 5.01 -3.76
CA MET A 2 -29.41 4.35 -2.45
C MET A 2 -29.47 2.82 -2.56
N GLU A 3 -30.12 2.26 -3.57
CA GLU A 3 -30.18 0.81 -3.79
C GLU A 3 -28.80 0.22 -4.11
N THR A 4 -27.98 0.90 -4.90
CA THR A 4 -26.63 0.43 -5.24
C THR A 4 -25.72 0.38 -4.01
N ILE A 5 -25.79 1.41 -3.14
CA ILE A 5 -25.05 1.46 -1.87
C ILE A 5 -25.49 0.33 -0.94
N SER A 6 -26.81 0.07 -0.87
CA SER A 6 -27.38 -1.01 -0.07
C SER A 6 -26.90 -2.40 -0.55
N ILE A 7 -26.87 -2.64 -1.86
CA ILE A 7 -26.38 -3.90 -2.46
C ILE A 7 -24.89 -4.11 -2.12
N ILE A 8 -24.07 -3.07 -2.28
CA ILE A 8 -22.63 -3.16 -1.94
C ILE A 8 -22.44 -3.44 -0.45
N GLY A 9 -23.26 -2.82 0.42
CA GLY A 9 -23.23 -3.07 1.85
C GLY A 9 -23.56 -4.53 2.20
N TRP A 10 -24.62 -5.08 1.60
CA TRP A 10 -25.01 -6.49 1.82
C TRP A 10 -23.97 -7.48 1.29
N VAL A 11 -23.35 -7.21 0.14
CA VAL A 11 -22.25 -8.01 -0.41
C VAL A 11 -21.04 -7.99 0.54
N ALA A 12 -20.65 -6.82 1.06
CA ALA A 12 -19.54 -6.71 2.01
C ALA A 12 -19.83 -7.48 3.32
N ILE A 13 -21.04 -7.37 3.86
CA ILE A 13 -21.47 -8.10 5.07
C ILE A 13 -21.46 -9.60 4.82
N SER A 14 -21.98 -10.06 3.68
CA SER A 14 -22.03 -11.49 3.33
C SER A 14 -20.63 -12.09 3.18
N LEU A 15 -19.72 -11.38 2.49
CA LEU A 15 -18.32 -11.78 2.37
C LEU A 15 -17.64 -11.81 3.74
N GLY A 16 -17.85 -10.79 4.58
CA GLY A 16 -17.31 -10.75 5.93
C GLY A 16 -17.82 -11.92 6.79
N ALA A 17 -19.11 -12.21 6.73
CA ALA A 17 -19.73 -13.32 7.49
C ALA A 17 -19.18 -14.70 7.11
N VAL A 18 -18.74 -14.90 5.87
CA VAL A 18 -18.13 -16.15 5.39
C VAL A 18 -16.63 -16.19 5.70
N PHE A 19 -15.90 -15.12 5.36
CA PHE A 19 -14.43 -15.12 5.46
C PHE A 19 -13.91 -14.96 6.87
N ILE A 20 -14.59 -14.19 7.75
CA ILE A 20 -14.15 -14.00 9.13
C ILE A 20 -14.13 -15.32 9.92
N PRO A 21 -15.21 -16.13 9.96
CA PRO A 21 -15.17 -17.42 10.64
C PRO A 21 -14.17 -18.41 10.03
N TYR A 22 -14.00 -18.36 8.69
CA TYR A 22 -13.01 -19.19 8.01
C TYR A 22 -11.58 -18.84 8.45
N LEU A 23 -11.27 -17.55 8.53
CA LEU A 23 -9.98 -17.06 9.01
C LEU A 23 -9.75 -17.41 10.47
N LEU A 24 -10.74 -17.18 11.34
CA LEU A 24 -10.65 -17.50 12.77
C LEU A 24 -10.40 -18.99 13.00
N LYS A 25 -10.97 -19.86 12.17
CA LYS A 25 -10.76 -21.32 12.28
C LYS A 25 -9.39 -21.78 11.76
N LYS A 26 -8.78 -21.02 10.83
CA LYS A 26 -7.49 -21.36 10.22
C LYS A 26 -6.28 -20.69 10.88
N LEU A 27 -6.48 -19.58 11.59
CA LEU A 27 -5.40 -18.89 12.29
C LEU A 27 -5.00 -19.72 13.53
N PRO A 28 -3.75 -20.11 13.66
CA PRO A 28 -3.25 -20.71 14.89
C PRO A 28 -3.39 -19.73 16.04
N ASP A 29 -3.85 -20.20 17.20
CA ASP A 29 -3.95 -19.39 18.40
C ASP A 29 -2.58 -18.78 18.74
N ALA A 30 -2.54 -17.46 18.88
CA ALA A 30 -1.34 -16.78 19.33
C ALA A 30 -1.03 -17.24 20.77
N ASP A 31 0.21 -17.61 21.02
CA ASP A 31 0.68 -18.02 22.35
C ASP A 31 0.64 -16.81 23.31
N ILE A 32 -0.54 -16.59 23.90
CA ILE A 32 -0.87 -15.46 24.78
C ILE A 32 0.03 -15.44 26.04
N THR A 33 0.58 -16.59 26.42
CA THR A 33 1.50 -16.71 27.56
C THR A 33 2.80 -15.97 27.33
N ARG A 34 3.26 -15.84 26.09
CA ARG A 34 4.46 -15.07 25.73
C ARG A 34 4.20 -13.55 25.74
N LEU A 35 3.00 -13.12 25.39
CA LEU A 35 2.62 -11.70 25.36
C LEU A 35 2.45 -11.09 26.77
N LYS A 36 2.08 -11.90 27.76
CA LYS A 36 1.89 -11.46 29.15
C LYS A 36 3.19 -11.13 29.90
N LYS A 37 4.35 -11.58 29.38
CA LYS A 37 5.66 -11.39 30.01
C LYS A 37 6.34 -10.06 29.64
N GLU A 38 5.88 -9.39 28.58
CA GLU A 38 6.35 -8.04 28.21
C GLU A 38 5.40 -7.00 28.82
N GLY A 39 5.67 -6.67 30.08
CA GLY A 39 4.86 -5.76 30.88
C GLY A 39 4.60 -4.40 30.21
N ASN A 40 3.33 -4.08 30.14
CA ASN A 40 2.68 -2.90 29.58
C ASN A 40 2.98 -1.63 30.39
N SER A 41 4.23 -1.26 30.60
CA SER A 41 4.61 0.02 31.21
C SER A 41 4.81 1.05 30.11
N ARG A 42 4.14 2.24 30.21
CA ARG A 42 4.37 3.39 29.34
C ARG A 42 5.86 3.73 29.18
N ARG A 43 6.67 3.52 30.23
CA ARG A 43 8.13 3.65 30.20
C ARG A 43 8.80 2.65 29.23
N SER A 44 8.26 1.43 29.09
CA SER A 44 8.75 0.40 28.18
C SER A 44 8.50 0.81 26.72
N VAL A 45 7.33 1.37 26.42
CA VAL A 45 6.97 1.84 25.06
C VAL A 45 7.85 3.03 24.65
N LEU A 46 8.04 4.01 25.53
CA LEU A 46 8.88 5.18 25.25
C LEU A 46 10.35 4.78 25.02
N LYS A 47 10.86 3.84 25.82
CA LYS A 47 12.21 3.29 25.66
C LYS A 47 12.34 2.52 24.35
N SER A 48 11.30 1.79 23.96
CA SER A 48 11.25 1.07 22.69
C SER A 48 11.21 2.01 21.50
N LEU A 49 10.45 3.11 21.58
CA LEU A 49 10.43 4.18 20.55
C LEU A 49 11.80 4.83 20.40
N LEU A 50 12.46 5.21 21.51
CA LEU A 50 13.81 5.77 21.46
C LEU A 50 14.86 4.79 20.91
N GLN A 51 14.69 3.51 21.15
CA GLN A 51 15.57 2.50 20.55
C GLN A 51 15.30 2.29 19.06
N LEU A 52 14.05 2.48 18.60
CA LEU A 52 13.70 2.40 17.17
C LEU A 52 14.31 3.53 16.34
N THR A 53 14.48 4.73 16.91
CA THR A 53 15.20 5.82 16.24
C THR A 53 16.67 5.50 15.97
N ARG A 54 17.23 4.51 16.66
CA ARG A 54 18.58 3.99 16.40
C ARG A 54 18.63 2.96 15.26
N ASN A 55 17.49 2.35 14.90
CA ASN A 55 17.42 1.43 13.75
C ASN A 55 17.39 2.25 12.45
N LYS A 56 18.57 2.53 11.91
CA LYS A 56 18.76 3.34 10.70
C LYS A 56 18.04 2.74 9.47
N LEU A 57 17.92 1.41 9.40
CA LEU A 57 17.25 0.74 8.28
C LEU A 57 15.74 1.03 8.31
N PHE A 58 15.12 0.90 9.49
CA PHE A 58 13.71 1.20 9.66
C PHE A 58 13.38 2.67 9.38
N ILE A 59 14.17 3.61 9.93
CA ILE A 59 13.94 5.04 9.72
C ILE A 59 14.06 5.43 8.24
N ARG A 60 15.05 4.87 7.53
CA ARG A 60 15.20 5.11 6.08
C ARG A 60 14.02 4.55 5.28
N LEU A 61 13.58 3.33 5.62
CA LEU A 61 12.42 2.72 4.98
C LEU A 61 11.15 3.51 5.25
N LEU A 62 10.92 3.92 6.51
CA LEU A 62 9.76 4.71 6.91
C LEU A 62 9.73 6.07 6.20
N GLY A 63 10.88 6.75 6.11
CA GLY A 63 11.02 8.01 5.39
C GLY A 63 10.74 7.86 3.89
N ALA A 64 11.29 6.83 3.25
CA ALA A 64 11.02 6.53 1.84
C ALA A 64 9.54 6.22 1.61
N TRP A 65 8.92 5.43 2.49
CA TRP A 65 7.50 5.11 2.45
C TRP A 65 6.61 6.34 2.62
N PHE A 66 6.95 7.22 3.57
CA PHE A 66 6.22 8.47 3.79
C PHE A 66 6.27 9.38 2.55
N LEU A 67 7.47 9.59 1.99
CA LEU A 67 7.65 10.40 0.78
C LEU A 67 6.90 9.81 -0.43
N ASN A 68 6.97 8.49 -0.59
CA ASN A 68 6.20 7.78 -1.62
C ASN A 68 4.69 7.96 -1.43
N GLY A 69 4.19 7.88 -0.19
CA GLY A 69 2.78 8.12 0.13
C GLY A 69 2.32 9.52 -0.21
N VAL A 70 3.10 10.56 0.13
CA VAL A 70 2.82 11.96 -0.25
C VAL A 70 2.82 12.11 -1.78
N ALA A 71 3.81 11.53 -2.47
CA ALA A 71 3.90 11.58 -3.93
C ALA A 71 2.70 10.91 -4.62
N ASN A 72 2.18 9.80 -4.07
CA ASN A 72 0.98 9.12 -4.57
C ASN A 72 -0.32 9.83 -4.18
N GLY A 73 -0.33 10.55 -3.06
CA GLY A 73 -1.49 11.32 -2.59
C GLY A 73 -1.93 12.40 -3.57
N ILE A 74 -0.98 13.14 -4.15
CA ILE A 74 -1.26 14.23 -5.09
C ILE A 74 -2.00 13.71 -6.35
N PRO A 75 -1.50 12.72 -7.09
CA PRO A 75 -2.23 12.16 -8.24
C PRO A 75 -3.57 11.56 -7.86
N SER A 76 -3.72 10.95 -6.68
CA SER A 76 -4.99 10.32 -6.27
C SER A 76 -6.11 11.34 -6.10
N VAL A 77 -5.83 12.52 -5.57
CA VAL A 77 -6.80 13.61 -5.43
C VAL A 77 -7.11 14.23 -6.79
N LEU A 78 -6.10 14.47 -7.62
CA LEU A 78 -6.25 15.10 -8.92
C LEU A 78 -6.87 14.17 -9.97
N PHE A 79 -6.80 12.85 -9.78
CA PHE A 79 -7.26 11.87 -10.75
C PHE A 79 -8.73 12.08 -11.16
N LEU A 80 -9.63 12.15 -10.20
CA LEU A 80 -11.06 12.34 -10.48
C LEU A 80 -11.35 13.70 -11.14
N LEU A 81 -10.68 14.75 -10.68
CA LEU A 81 -10.80 16.07 -11.28
C LEU A 81 -10.30 16.12 -12.73
N TYR A 82 -9.17 15.43 -12.99
CA TYR A 82 -8.62 15.33 -14.33
C TYR A 82 -9.57 14.59 -15.29
N LEU A 83 -10.14 13.47 -14.85
CA LEU A 83 -11.10 12.70 -15.62
C LEU A 83 -12.34 13.55 -16.01
N GLU A 84 -12.83 14.36 -15.06
CA GLU A 84 -14.03 15.17 -15.26
C GLU A 84 -13.76 16.42 -16.09
N LYS A 85 -12.71 17.19 -15.72
CA LYS A 85 -12.49 18.55 -16.27
C LYS A 85 -11.64 18.57 -17.53
N VAL A 86 -10.71 17.64 -17.67
CA VAL A 86 -9.76 17.64 -18.79
C VAL A 86 -10.13 16.57 -19.83
N LEU A 87 -10.35 15.33 -19.40
CA LEU A 87 -10.78 14.28 -20.33
C LEU A 87 -12.25 14.39 -20.75
N GLY A 88 -13.12 14.97 -19.91
CA GLY A 88 -14.54 15.08 -20.20
C GLY A 88 -15.24 13.72 -20.34
N VAL A 89 -14.76 12.69 -19.66
CA VAL A 89 -15.31 11.33 -19.73
C VAL A 89 -16.61 11.22 -18.98
N ASN A 90 -17.52 10.39 -19.50
CA ASN A 90 -18.79 10.10 -18.84
C ASN A 90 -18.58 9.15 -17.64
N GLU A 91 -19.63 8.95 -16.82
CA GLU A 91 -19.55 8.12 -15.61
C GLU A 91 -19.12 6.68 -15.89
N THR A 92 -19.60 6.09 -16.97
CA THR A 92 -19.25 4.72 -17.37
C THR A 92 -17.77 4.63 -17.75
N GLN A 93 -17.27 5.57 -18.53
CA GLN A 93 -15.85 5.62 -18.91
C GLN A 93 -14.95 5.84 -17.70
N ARG A 94 -15.37 6.67 -16.74
CA ARG A 94 -14.67 6.88 -15.47
C ARG A 94 -14.58 5.58 -14.68
N ALA A 95 -15.69 4.86 -14.54
CA ALA A 95 -15.72 3.57 -13.86
C ALA A 95 -14.80 2.52 -14.54
N ILE A 96 -14.78 2.49 -15.88
CA ILE A 96 -13.89 1.61 -16.65
C ILE A 96 -12.42 1.94 -16.39
N LEU A 97 -12.02 3.21 -16.38
CA LEU A 97 -10.64 3.62 -16.11
C LEU A 97 -10.19 3.23 -14.70
N ILE A 98 -11.04 3.42 -13.70
CA ILE A 98 -10.78 3.00 -12.32
C ILE A 98 -10.63 1.48 -12.25
N LEU A 99 -11.52 0.74 -12.91
CA LEU A 99 -11.46 -0.72 -12.95
C LEU A 99 -10.15 -1.22 -13.61
N ILE A 100 -9.77 -0.64 -14.75
CA ILE A 100 -8.53 -0.97 -15.45
C ILE A 100 -7.31 -0.72 -14.55
N TYR A 101 -7.28 0.42 -13.85
CA TYR A 101 -6.20 0.80 -12.94
C TYR A 101 -6.02 -0.23 -11.81
N PHE A 102 -7.10 -0.58 -11.10
CA PHE A 102 -7.02 -1.56 -10.01
C PHE A 102 -6.78 -2.98 -10.51
N LEU A 103 -7.35 -3.36 -11.64
CA LEU A 103 -7.13 -4.67 -12.25
C LEU A 103 -5.67 -4.85 -12.66
N ALA A 104 -5.06 -3.82 -13.26
CA ALA A 104 -3.65 -3.80 -13.59
C ALA A 104 -2.77 -3.94 -12.33
N ALA A 105 -3.15 -3.29 -11.22
CA ALA A 105 -2.45 -3.43 -9.94
C ALA A 105 -2.47 -4.88 -9.44
N VAL A 106 -3.63 -5.52 -9.42
CA VAL A 106 -3.78 -6.91 -8.93
C VAL A 106 -3.02 -7.89 -9.82
N ILE A 107 -3.15 -7.77 -11.16
CA ILE A 107 -2.50 -8.67 -12.11
C ILE A 107 -0.96 -8.50 -12.06
N SER A 108 -0.46 -7.31 -11.81
CA SER A 108 0.99 -7.05 -11.77
C SER A 108 1.67 -7.51 -10.49
N MET A 109 0.95 -7.67 -9.36
CA MET A 109 1.52 -8.08 -8.08
C MET A 109 2.39 -9.35 -8.16
N PRO A 110 1.94 -10.48 -8.74
CA PRO A 110 2.76 -11.68 -8.82
C PRO A 110 4.03 -11.47 -9.67
N VAL A 111 3.95 -10.62 -10.70
CA VAL A 111 5.11 -10.28 -11.54
C VAL A 111 6.15 -9.52 -10.70
N TRP A 112 5.74 -8.50 -9.96
CA TRP A 112 6.63 -7.72 -9.09
C TRP A 112 7.23 -8.57 -7.95
N LEU A 113 6.45 -9.46 -7.36
CA LEU A 113 6.95 -10.39 -6.34
C LEU A 113 8.00 -11.33 -6.93
N SER A 114 7.75 -11.89 -8.11
CA SER A 114 8.72 -12.74 -8.80
C SER A 114 10.02 -11.99 -9.11
N LEU A 115 9.93 -10.77 -9.66
CA LEU A 115 11.09 -9.93 -9.90
C LEU A 115 11.84 -9.58 -8.59
N SER A 116 11.12 -9.29 -7.52
CA SER A 116 11.72 -8.94 -6.23
C SER A 116 12.43 -10.11 -5.56
N ASN A 117 12.05 -11.35 -5.88
CA ASN A 117 12.73 -12.55 -5.43
C ASN A 117 13.98 -12.86 -6.25
N ALA A 118 13.96 -12.54 -7.55
CA ALA A 118 15.10 -12.73 -8.45
C ALA A 118 16.16 -11.63 -8.32
N PHE A 119 15.72 -10.42 -8.00
CA PHE A 119 16.57 -9.23 -7.89
C PHE A 119 16.43 -8.57 -6.51
N ASN A 120 17.22 -7.52 -6.26
CA ASN A 120 17.16 -6.77 -5.02
C ASN A 120 15.83 -5.99 -4.90
N LYS A 121 15.03 -6.28 -3.86
CA LYS A 121 13.71 -5.66 -3.60
C LYS A 121 13.73 -4.13 -3.71
N HIS A 122 14.76 -3.48 -3.13
CA HIS A 122 14.87 -2.01 -3.16
C HIS A 122 15.03 -1.46 -4.58
N ARG A 123 15.82 -2.13 -5.43
CA ARG A 123 16.02 -1.72 -6.83
C ARG A 123 14.74 -1.89 -7.63
N ILE A 124 14.05 -3.00 -7.46
CA ILE A 124 12.78 -3.26 -8.17
C ILE A 124 11.72 -2.22 -7.77
N TRP A 125 11.64 -1.89 -6.48
CA TRP A 125 10.73 -0.83 -6.04
C TRP A 125 11.11 0.54 -6.65
N CYS A 126 12.39 0.91 -6.68
CA CYS A 126 12.84 2.13 -7.35
C CYS A 126 12.48 2.15 -8.85
N TYR A 127 12.63 1.02 -9.55
CA TYR A 127 12.24 0.95 -10.99
C TYR A 127 10.73 1.11 -11.18
N ALA A 128 9.91 0.53 -10.30
CA ALA A 128 8.47 0.74 -10.33
C ALA A 128 8.09 2.21 -10.11
N MET A 129 8.75 2.89 -9.15
CA MET A 129 8.54 4.33 -8.91
C MET A 129 8.96 5.18 -10.12
N LEU A 130 10.10 4.88 -10.73
CA LEU A 130 10.57 5.58 -11.94
C LEU A 130 9.61 5.38 -13.11
N LEU A 131 9.08 4.17 -13.27
CA LEU A 131 8.08 3.88 -14.29
C LEU A 131 6.78 4.67 -14.04
N ALA A 132 6.34 4.76 -12.78
CA ALA A 132 5.18 5.57 -12.40
C ALA A 132 5.40 7.05 -12.72
N ILE A 133 6.55 7.61 -12.35
CA ILE A 133 6.91 9.00 -12.65
C ILE A 133 6.90 9.23 -14.16
N GLY A 134 7.51 8.34 -14.94
CA GLY A 134 7.52 8.43 -16.41
C GLY A 134 6.10 8.41 -16.99
N ALA A 135 5.24 7.51 -16.52
CA ALA A 135 3.86 7.42 -16.97
C ALA A 135 3.04 8.68 -16.60
N PHE A 136 3.19 9.19 -15.38
CA PHE A 136 2.51 10.42 -14.97
C PHE A 136 3.03 11.66 -15.70
N SER A 137 4.31 11.70 -16.07
CA SER A 137 4.89 12.81 -16.84
C SER A 137 4.29 12.94 -18.24
N LEU A 138 3.66 11.90 -18.77
CA LEU A 138 2.96 11.95 -20.05
C LEU A 138 1.58 12.62 -19.95
N VAL A 139 0.96 12.62 -18.76
CA VAL A 139 -0.42 13.12 -18.56
C VAL A 139 -0.63 14.55 -19.02
N PRO A 140 0.26 15.54 -18.75
CA PRO A 140 0.09 16.91 -19.20
C PRO A 140 0.10 17.09 -20.73
N PHE A 141 0.63 16.13 -21.47
CA PHE A 141 0.74 16.17 -22.93
C PHE A 141 -0.42 15.46 -23.63
N LEU A 142 -1.35 14.86 -22.89
CA LEU A 142 -2.49 14.20 -23.47
C LEU A 142 -3.54 15.23 -23.94
N PRO A 143 -4.06 15.08 -25.18
CA PRO A 143 -5.15 15.94 -25.64
C PRO A 143 -6.44 15.68 -24.88
N ALA A 144 -7.31 16.67 -24.82
CA ALA A 144 -8.65 16.52 -24.25
C ALA A 144 -9.42 15.39 -24.95
N GLY A 145 -10.11 14.55 -24.19
CA GLY A 145 -10.86 13.42 -24.74
C GLY A 145 -10.03 12.17 -25.10
N ALA A 146 -8.74 12.15 -24.81
CA ALA A 146 -7.84 11.04 -25.15
C ALA A 146 -8.04 9.81 -24.23
N PHE A 147 -9.23 9.22 -24.22
CA PHE A 147 -9.59 8.09 -23.36
C PHE A 147 -8.62 6.89 -23.50
N TYR A 148 -8.31 6.48 -24.74
CA TYR A 148 -7.45 5.31 -24.96
C TYR A 148 -6.01 5.54 -24.51
N LEU A 149 -5.46 6.73 -24.78
CA LEU A 149 -4.10 7.06 -24.31
C LEU A 149 -4.03 7.12 -22.79
N PHE A 150 -5.05 7.68 -22.16
CA PHE A 150 -5.12 7.71 -20.71
C PHE A 150 -5.34 6.32 -20.09
N SER A 151 -6.04 5.41 -20.79
CA SER A 151 -6.17 4.00 -20.37
C SER A 151 -4.80 3.31 -20.30
N ILE A 152 -3.89 3.61 -21.22
CA ILE A 152 -2.52 3.09 -21.18
C ILE A 152 -1.78 3.63 -19.95
N VAL A 153 -1.92 4.91 -19.64
CA VAL A 153 -1.36 5.50 -18.41
C VAL A 153 -1.94 4.81 -17.17
N CYS A 154 -3.25 4.55 -17.12
CA CYS A 154 -3.89 3.82 -16.02
C CYS A 154 -3.33 2.39 -15.86
N ILE A 155 -3.07 1.68 -16.96
CA ILE A 155 -2.47 0.34 -16.91
C ILE A 155 -1.04 0.41 -16.34
N LEU A 156 -0.22 1.33 -16.83
CA LEU A 156 1.17 1.47 -16.37
C LEU A 156 1.25 1.89 -14.90
N THR A 157 0.49 2.92 -14.52
CA THR A 157 0.49 3.42 -13.13
C THR A 157 -0.19 2.43 -12.18
N GLY A 158 -1.24 1.74 -12.64
CA GLY A 158 -1.86 0.66 -11.90
C GLY A 158 -0.89 -0.50 -11.65
N ALA A 159 -0.12 -0.90 -12.68
CA ALA A 159 0.92 -1.90 -12.49
C ALA A 159 1.97 -1.46 -11.45
N CYS A 160 2.37 -0.19 -11.43
CA CYS A 160 3.27 0.36 -10.41
C CYS A 160 2.64 0.35 -9.01
N LEU A 161 1.34 0.60 -8.89
CA LEU A 161 0.61 0.44 -7.63
C LEU A 161 0.72 -0.99 -7.09
N GLY A 162 0.67 -2.01 -7.97
CA GLY A 162 0.89 -3.41 -7.58
C GLY A 162 2.26 -3.64 -6.94
N ALA A 163 3.30 -2.96 -7.41
CA ALA A 163 4.62 -2.96 -6.77
C ALA A 163 4.58 -2.30 -5.38
N ASP A 164 3.94 -1.13 -5.27
CA ASP A 164 3.82 -0.39 -4.01
C ASP A 164 3.04 -1.16 -2.93
N LEU A 165 2.06 -1.95 -3.32
CA LEU A 165 1.28 -2.76 -2.39
C LEU A 165 2.01 -4.04 -1.95
N SER A 166 2.96 -4.55 -2.75
CA SER A 166 3.60 -5.84 -2.50
C SER A 166 5.04 -5.73 -1.97
N ILE A 167 5.87 -4.86 -2.53
CA ILE A 167 7.31 -4.82 -2.23
C ILE A 167 7.63 -4.14 -0.89
N PRO A 168 7.11 -2.92 -0.56
CA PRO A 168 7.42 -2.26 0.71
C PRO A 168 7.04 -3.07 1.95
N PRO A 169 5.86 -3.74 2.02
CA PRO A 169 5.54 -4.63 3.13
C PRO A 169 6.51 -5.81 3.25
N SER A 170 7.00 -6.34 2.13
CA SER A 170 8.01 -7.40 2.12
C SER A 170 9.36 -6.91 2.66
N ILE A 171 9.78 -5.68 2.30
CA ILE A 171 10.99 -5.06 2.86
C ILE A 171 10.81 -4.79 4.37
N GLN A 172 9.62 -4.34 4.77
CA GLN A 172 9.30 -4.12 6.18
C GLN A 172 9.43 -5.41 7.00
N ALA A 173 8.97 -6.55 6.46
CA ALA A 173 9.13 -7.85 7.11
C ALA A 173 10.61 -8.21 7.31
N ASP A 174 11.45 -8.00 6.29
CA ASP A 174 12.90 -8.23 6.39
C ASP A 174 13.54 -7.34 7.47
N VAL A 175 13.13 -6.07 7.57
CA VAL A 175 13.61 -5.13 8.59
C VAL A 175 13.15 -5.53 9.99
N LEU A 176 11.95 -6.09 10.13
CA LEU A 176 11.43 -6.64 11.39
C LEU A 176 12.26 -7.83 11.87
N ASP A 177 12.57 -8.75 10.97
CA ASP A 177 13.38 -9.93 11.30
C ASP A 177 14.79 -9.51 11.71
N PHE A 178 15.38 -8.53 11.03
CA PHE A 178 16.67 -7.95 11.39
C PHE A 178 16.63 -7.29 12.78
N ASP A 179 15.60 -6.48 13.07
CA ASP A 179 15.41 -5.84 14.39
C ASP A 179 15.28 -6.87 15.51
N LYS A 180 14.52 -7.95 15.28
CA LYS A 180 14.35 -9.06 16.21
C LYS A 180 15.65 -9.78 16.51
N LEU A 181 16.48 -10.03 15.48
CA LEU A 181 17.80 -10.65 15.65
C LEU A 181 18.75 -9.75 16.48
N GLN A 182 18.72 -8.45 16.23
CA GLN A 182 19.62 -7.49 16.87
C GLN A 182 19.23 -7.17 18.31
N THR A 183 17.94 -7.05 18.59
CA THR A 183 17.43 -6.59 19.89
C THR A 183 16.91 -7.72 20.79
N LYS A 184 16.72 -8.92 20.23
CA LYS A 184 16.07 -10.07 20.89
C LYS A 184 14.70 -9.74 21.49
N SER A 185 14.05 -8.67 21.03
CA SER A 185 12.73 -8.23 21.48
C SER A 185 11.71 -8.26 20.35
N GLN A 186 10.44 -8.58 20.68
CA GLN A 186 9.34 -8.64 19.72
C GLN A 186 8.67 -7.27 19.65
N ARG A 187 9.11 -6.40 18.73
CA ARG A 187 8.57 -5.04 18.55
C ARG A 187 7.73 -4.87 17.28
N ALA A 188 7.32 -5.98 16.68
CA ALA A 188 6.56 -5.98 15.44
C ALA A 188 5.35 -5.04 15.49
N GLY A 189 4.55 -5.11 16.56
CA GLY A 189 3.37 -4.24 16.71
C GLY A 189 3.70 -2.75 16.69
N LEU A 190 4.81 -2.32 17.30
CA LEU A 190 5.24 -0.92 17.31
C LEU A 190 5.71 -0.47 15.92
N LEU A 191 6.46 -1.30 15.22
CA LEU A 191 6.94 -1.02 13.86
C LEU A 191 5.77 -0.91 12.87
N PHE A 192 4.78 -1.81 12.96
CA PHE A 192 3.56 -1.74 12.14
C PHE A 192 2.68 -0.52 12.48
N SER A 193 2.58 -0.14 13.76
CA SER A 193 1.80 1.06 14.14
C SER A 193 2.43 2.35 13.62
N LEU A 194 3.77 2.47 13.65
CA LEU A 194 4.48 3.62 13.06
C LEU A 194 4.34 3.65 11.54
N TRP A 195 4.39 2.49 10.88
CA TRP A 195 4.14 2.37 9.46
C TRP A 195 2.74 2.85 9.09
N GLY A 196 1.71 2.35 9.79
CA GLY A 196 0.33 2.78 9.58
C GLY A 196 0.10 4.26 9.85
N MET A 197 0.77 4.82 10.88
CA MET A 197 0.73 6.25 11.17
C MET A 197 1.37 7.07 10.04
N ALA A 198 2.55 6.66 9.54
CA ALA A 198 3.21 7.31 8.43
C ALA A 198 2.33 7.30 7.16
N THR A 199 1.68 6.16 6.87
CA THR A 199 0.74 6.04 5.74
C THR A 199 -0.42 7.02 5.86
N LYS A 200 -1.04 7.10 7.04
CA LYS A 200 -2.16 8.03 7.25
C LYS A 200 -1.75 9.49 7.16
N LEU A 201 -0.59 9.85 7.73
CA LEU A 201 -0.05 11.22 7.66
C LEU A 201 0.37 11.61 6.22
N ALA A 202 0.81 10.66 5.42
CA ALA A 202 1.17 10.91 4.02
C ALA A 202 -0.03 11.18 3.12
N LEU A 203 -1.21 10.65 3.50
CA LEU A 203 -2.46 10.78 2.73
C LEU A 203 -3.40 11.89 3.27
N ALA A 204 -3.09 12.48 4.43
CA ALA A 204 -3.85 13.58 5.03
C ALA A 204 -3.46 14.94 4.45
#